data_bebb19d77db848e8efbd0dd0a33c99fd
#
_entry.id   bebb19d77db848e8efbd0dd0a33c99fd
#
_cell.length_a   1.000
_cell.length_b   1.000
_cell.length_c   1.000
_cell.angle_alpha   90.00
_cell.angle_beta   90.00
_cell.angle_gamma   90.00
#
_symmetry.space_group_name_H-M   'P 1'
#
loop_
_entity.id
_entity.type
_entity.pdbx_description
1 polymer ?
#
loop_
_entity_poly.entity_id
_entity_poly.type
_entity_poly.pdbx_seq_one_letter_code
_entity_poly.pdbx_strand_id
1 'polypeptide(L)'
;WRMTDVWTMQSREEEIEYCKQHGINLPFDAKHSYSRDRNLWHISHEGLELEDPANEPNYDDLLVLGVTPEKAPDEGEYVTMTFEAGVPKTLNGKEMKVSEIITELNALGGKHGVGIVDIVENRVVGMKSRGVYETPGGTILMAAHEQLEELVLDRATYEVKKDLGNKFAQIVYEGKWFTPLREAIQAFI
;
A
#
# COMPACT_ATOMS: atom_id res chain seq x y z
N TRP A 1 2.56 -25.25 -8.70
CA TRP A 1 2.42 -26.62 -8.34
C TRP A 1 1.01 -26.87 -7.80
N ARG A 2 0.25 -27.76 -8.41
CA ARG A 2 -1.16 -27.95 -8.07
C ARG A 2 -1.38 -29.38 -7.57
N MET A 3 -2.05 -29.53 -6.43
CA MET A 3 -2.44 -30.81 -5.85
C MET A 3 -3.82 -31.29 -6.37
N THR A 4 -4.12 -31.06 -7.65
CA THR A 4 -5.43 -31.33 -8.25
C THR A 4 -5.83 -32.82 -8.22
N ASP A 5 -4.86 -33.73 -8.10
CA ASP A 5 -5.13 -35.16 -7.96
C ASP A 5 -5.54 -35.58 -6.53
N VAL A 6 -5.35 -34.65 -5.55
CA VAL A 6 -5.64 -34.87 -4.13
C VAL A 6 -6.76 -33.96 -3.65
N TRP A 7 -6.76 -32.69 -4.09
CA TRP A 7 -7.71 -31.67 -3.68
C TRP A 7 -8.44 -31.08 -4.88
N THR A 8 -9.74 -30.93 -4.75
CA THR A 8 -10.62 -30.33 -5.75
C THR A 8 -11.09 -28.94 -5.38
N MET A 9 -10.58 -28.38 -4.26
CA MET A 9 -10.93 -27.05 -3.78
C MET A 9 -10.58 -25.98 -4.81
N GLN A 10 -11.55 -25.11 -5.11
CA GLN A 10 -11.43 -24.06 -6.12
C GLN A 10 -11.70 -22.67 -5.56
N SER A 11 -12.23 -22.58 -4.33
CA SER A 11 -12.56 -21.31 -3.69
C SER A 11 -12.06 -21.27 -2.24
N ARG A 12 -11.94 -20.06 -1.71
CA ARG A 12 -11.60 -19.81 -0.31
C ARG A 12 -12.64 -20.38 0.65
N GLU A 13 -13.91 -20.37 0.28
CA GLU A 13 -15.01 -20.93 1.06
C GLU A 13 -14.83 -22.45 1.23
N GLU A 14 -14.45 -23.15 0.16
CA GLU A 14 -14.16 -24.57 0.21
C GLU A 14 -12.92 -24.88 1.06
N GLU A 15 -11.90 -24.04 1.01
CA GLU A 15 -10.71 -24.16 1.86
C GLU A 15 -11.05 -23.94 3.35
N ILE A 16 -11.88 -22.94 3.67
CA ILE A 16 -12.37 -22.69 5.04
C ILE A 16 -13.17 -23.88 5.54
N GLU A 17 -14.07 -24.43 4.72
CA GLU A 17 -14.87 -25.60 5.09
C GLU A 17 -13.99 -26.83 5.31
N TYR A 18 -12.99 -27.06 4.46
CA TYR A 18 -11.99 -28.11 4.67
C TYR A 18 -11.26 -27.94 6.01
N CYS A 19 -10.82 -26.72 6.34
CA CYS A 19 -10.17 -26.45 7.60
C CYS A 19 -11.07 -26.77 8.82
N LYS A 20 -12.35 -26.41 8.75
CA LYS A 20 -13.35 -26.73 9.79
C LYS A 20 -13.52 -28.23 9.98
N GLN A 21 -13.66 -28.99 8.87
CA GLN A 21 -13.82 -30.45 8.89
C GLN A 21 -12.61 -31.17 9.50
N HIS A 22 -11.41 -30.58 9.35
CA HIS A 22 -10.16 -31.16 9.84
C HIS A 22 -9.68 -30.57 11.18
N GLY A 23 -10.49 -29.71 11.82
CA GLY A 23 -10.15 -29.11 13.12
C GLY A 23 -8.99 -28.12 13.06
N ILE A 24 -8.73 -27.54 11.88
CA ILE A 24 -7.70 -26.51 11.68
C ILE A 24 -8.30 -25.16 12.06
N ASN A 25 -7.76 -24.53 13.10
CA ASN A 25 -8.22 -23.21 13.53
C ASN A 25 -7.67 -22.13 12.61
N LEU A 26 -8.58 -21.37 12.00
CA LEU A 26 -8.24 -20.18 11.23
C LEU A 26 -8.38 -18.92 12.10
N PRO A 27 -7.50 -17.92 11.92
CA PRO A 27 -7.57 -16.65 12.68
C PRO A 27 -8.68 -15.71 12.17
N PHE A 28 -9.49 -16.13 11.21
CA PHE A 28 -10.56 -15.37 10.58
C PHE A 28 -11.76 -16.31 10.26
N ASP A 29 -12.92 -15.72 10.08
CA ASP A 29 -14.11 -16.41 9.58
C ASP A 29 -14.43 -16.04 8.12
N ALA A 30 -15.41 -16.70 7.51
CA ALA A 30 -15.79 -16.48 6.13
C ALA A 30 -16.34 -15.06 5.86
N LYS A 31 -16.89 -14.39 6.89
CA LYS A 31 -17.45 -13.04 6.75
C LYS A 31 -16.42 -11.93 6.77
N HIS A 32 -15.26 -12.17 7.38
CA HIS A 32 -14.16 -11.22 7.53
C HIS A 32 -12.90 -11.69 6.81
N SER A 33 -13.07 -12.45 5.73
CA SER A 33 -11.97 -13.08 5.01
C SER A 33 -11.47 -12.27 3.82
N TYR A 34 -11.26 -10.94 4.00
CA TYR A 34 -10.56 -10.16 2.98
C TYR A 34 -9.21 -10.78 2.65
N SER A 35 -8.84 -10.76 1.39
CA SER A 35 -7.46 -11.02 0.98
C SER A 35 -6.61 -9.82 1.33
N ARG A 36 -5.58 -10.02 2.16
CA ARG A 36 -4.72 -8.94 2.66
C ARG A 36 -3.26 -9.26 2.45
N ASP A 37 -2.55 -8.35 1.79
CA ASP A 37 -1.11 -8.37 1.68
C ASP A 37 -0.52 -7.18 2.44
N ARG A 38 0.31 -7.45 3.44
CA ARG A 38 0.86 -6.44 4.34
C ARG A 38 2.38 -6.42 4.31
N ASN A 39 2.93 -5.22 4.22
CA ASN A 39 4.35 -4.96 4.48
C ASN A 39 4.50 -3.67 5.31
N LEU A 40 5.74 -3.17 5.47
CA LEU A 40 6.00 -1.95 6.22
C LEU A 40 5.36 -0.70 5.57
N TRP A 41 5.24 -0.69 4.24
CA TRP A 41 4.79 0.46 3.47
C TRP A 41 3.28 0.57 3.40
N HIS A 42 2.58 -0.57 3.19
CA HIS A 42 1.14 -0.57 2.99
C HIS A 42 0.48 -1.91 3.37
N ILE A 43 -0.84 -1.88 3.40
CA ILE A 43 -1.68 -3.08 3.36
C ILE A 43 -2.70 -2.94 2.23
N SER A 44 -2.89 -4.01 1.45
CA SER A 44 -3.97 -4.13 0.48
C SER A 44 -5.11 -4.95 1.03
N HIS A 45 -6.33 -4.62 0.61
CA HIS A 45 -7.55 -5.35 0.91
C HIS A 45 -8.29 -5.66 -0.40
N GLU A 46 -8.59 -6.92 -0.64
CA GLU A 46 -9.33 -7.40 -1.81
C GLU A 46 -10.38 -8.44 -1.36
N GLY A 47 -11.36 -8.71 -2.22
CA GLY A 47 -12.39 -9.74 -1.98
C GLY A 47 -13.67 -9.22 -1.33
N LEU A 48 -14.57 -10.12 -1.01
CA LEU A 48 -15.89 -9.85 -0.43
C LEU A 48 -16.68 -8.81 -1.25
N GLU A 49 -17.24 -7.77 -0.63
CA GLU A 49 -18.03 -6.74 -1.33
C GLU A 49 -17.22 -5.97 -2.39
N LEU A 50 -15.88 -5.98 -2.31
CA LEU A 50 -15.03 -5.32 -3.29
C LEU A 50 -15.00 -6.02 -4.67
N GLU A 51 -15.45 -7.29 -4.74
CA GLU A 51 -15.54 -8.04 -6.00
C GLU A 51 -16.54 -7.40 -6.98
N ASP A 52 -17.57 -6.75 -6.46
CA ASP A 52 -18.50 -5.95 -7.27
C ASP A 52 -18.21 -4.45 -7.09
N PRO A 53 -17.71 -3.76 -8.14
CA PRO A 53 -17.38 -2.34 -8.05
C PRO A 53 -18.59 -1.43 -7.77
N ALA A 54 -19.81 -1.92 -7.85
CA ALA A 54 -21.02 -1.20 -7.48
C ALA A 54 -21.25 -1.14 -5.95
N ASN A 55 -20.59 -1.99 -5.19
CA ASN A 55 -20.73 -2.02 -3.73
C ASN A 55 -19.90 -0.94 -3.06
N GLU A 56 -20.42 -0.37 -1.98
CA GLU A 56 -19.65 0.48 -1.08
C GLU A 56 -18.74 -0.37 -0.18
N PRO A 57 -17.44 0.02 0.02
CA PRO A 57 -16.57 -0.70 0.93
C PRO A 57 -17.04 -0.55 2.38
N ASN A 58 -17.00 -1.64 3.13
CA ASN A 58 -17.23 -1.59 4.58
C ASN A 58 -15.92 -1.22 5.30
N TYR A 59 -15.59 0.07 5.35
CA TYR A 59 -14.35 0.56 5.96
C TYR A 59 -14.20 0.18 7.43
N ASP A 60 -15.28 -0.04 8.18
CA ASP A 60 -15.23 -0.41 9.58
C ASP A 60 -14.64 -1.81 9.82
N ASP A 61 -14.91 -2.74 8.92
CA ASP A 61 -14.36 -4.10 8.96
C ASP A 61 -13.06 -4.23 8.16
N LEU A 62 -12.85 -3.32 7.22
CA LEU A 62 -11.78 -3.40 6.25
C LEU A 62 -10.47 -2.80 6.79
N LEU A 63 -10.50 -1.58 7.37
CA LEU A 63 -9.32 -0.86 7.78
C LEU A 63 -8.60 -1.52 8.96
N VAL A 64 -7.27 -1.54 8.90
CA VAL A 64 -6.38 -2.17 9.89
C VAL A 64 -5.32 -1.20 10.41
N LEU A 65 -4.85 -0.26 9.58
CA LEU A 65 -3.80 0.68 9.94
C LEU A 65 -4.35 2.01 10.44
N GLY A 66 -5.58 2.34 10.08
CA GLY A 66 -6.14 3.64 10.39
C GLY A 66 -7.65 3.63 10.54
N VAL A 67 -8.19 4.83 10.52
CA VAL A 67 -9.63 5.13 10.57
C VAL A 67 -10.03 5.93 9.34
N THR A 68 -11.33 5.99 9.05
CA THR A 68 -11.81 6.90 8.01
C THR A 68 -11.66 8.36 8.44
N PRO A 69 -11.60 9.34 7.51
CA PRO A 69 -11.53 10.76 7.85
C PRO A 69 -12.64 11.24 8.80
N GLU A 70 -13.85 10.66 8.69
CA GLU A 70 -14.99 10.98 9.54
C GLU A 70 -14.80 10.57 11.01
N LYS A 71 -13.94 9.58 11.25
CA LYS A 71 -13.59 9.08 12.60
C LYS A 71 -12.28 9.64 13.13
N ALA A 72 -11.55 10.38 12.29
CA ALA A 72 -10.30 11.02 12.67
C ALA A 72 -10.53 12.21 13.61
N PRO A 73 -9.51 12.63 14.40
CA PRO A 73 -9.58 13.85 15.18
C PRO A 73 -9.79 15.10 14.30
N ASP A 74 -10.60 16.04 14.78
CA ASP A 74 -10.84 17.33 14.08
C ASP A 74 -9.58 18.22 14.03
N GLU A 75 -8.69 18.09 15.03
CA GLU A 75 -7.45 18.85 15.09
C GLU A 75 -6.34 18.16 14.34
N GLY A 76 -5.71 18.89 13.40
CA GLY A 76 -4.53 18.42 12.67
C GLY A 76 -3.28 18.37 13.54
N GLU A 77 -2.33 17.51 13.15
CA GLU A 77 -1.04 17.36 13.82
C GLU A 77 0.11 17.70 12.85
N TYR A 78 1.02 18.59 13.26
CA TYR A 78 2.19 18.92 12.46
C TYR A 78 3.27 17.86 12.61
N VAL A 79 3.89 17.50 11.48
CA VAL A 79 5.01 16.56 11.40
C VAL A 79 6.21 17.28 10.80
N THR A 80 7.36 17.24 11.48
CA THR A 80 8.61 17.81 11.00
C THR A 80 9.59 16.71 10.65
N MET A 81 10.10 16.74 9.43
CA MET A 81 11.11 15.79 8.94
C MET A 81 12.34 16.52 8.39
N THR A 82 13.52 15.94 8.58
CA THR A 82 14.73 16.38 7.88
C THR A 82 15.19 15.27 6.94
N PHE A 83 15.76 15.71 5.81
CA PHE A 83 16.27 14.81 4.78
C PHE A 83 17.75 15.12 4.49
N GLU A 84 18.50 14.09 4.14
CA GLU A 84 19.88 14.19 3.67
C GLU A 84 20.02 13.34 2.40
N ALA A 85 20.40 13.97 1.31
CA ALA A 85 20.47 13.35 -0.02
C ALA A 85 19.18 12.57 -0.39
N GLY A 86 17.99 13.17 -0.12
CA GLY A 86 16.69 12.57 -0.39
C GLY A 86 16.21 11.50 0.63
N VAL A 87 17.06 11.14 1.60
CA VAL A 87 16.74 10.10 2.61
C VAL A 87 16.26 10.76 3.91
N PRO A 88 15.08 10.39 4.46
CA PRO A 88 14.62 10.94 5.73
C PRO A 88 15.55 10.51 6.88
N LYS A 89 15.91 11.45 7.76
CA LYS A 89 16.86 11.27 8.88
C LYS A 89 16.21 11.46 10.24
N THR A 90 15.34 12.46 10.35
CA THR A 90 14.68 12.74 11.63
C THR A 90 13.18 12.84 11.45
N LEU A 91 12.45 12.50 12.51
CA LEU A 91 11.03 12.76 12.66
C LEU A 91 10.82 13.50 13.97
N ASN A 92 10.17 14.67 13.93
CA ASN A 92 9.91 15.54 15.09
C ASN A 92 11.17 15.80 15.93
N GLY A 93 12.31 16.03 15.26
CA GLY A 93 13.61 16.31 15.90
C GLY A 93 14.37 15.09 16.42
N LYS A 94 13.83 13.88 16.30
CA LYS A 94 14.48 12.64 16.73
C LYS A 94 15.09 11.92 15.52
N GLU A 95 16.39 11.60 15.62
CA GLU A 95 17.06 10.77 14.62
C GLU A 95 16.59 9.32 14.71
N MET A 96 16.26 8.74 13.57
CA MET A 96 15.65 7.41 13.48
C MET A 96 16.06 6.71 12.18
N LYS A 97 15.99 5.38 12.17
CA LYS A 97 16.10 4.62 10.91
C LYS A 97 14.86 4.87 10.03
N VAL A 98 15.04 4.79 8.71
CA VAL A 98 13.92 4.97 7.76
C VAL A 98 12.72 4.07 8.08
N SER A 99 12.99 2.81 8.46
CA SER A 99 11.92 1.87 8.85
C SER A 99 11.15 2.31 10.10
N GLU A 100 11.83 2.90 11.07
CA GLU A 100 11.22 3.44 12.29
C GLU A 100 10.39 4.68 11.97
N ILE A 101 10.92 5.58 11.12
CA ILE A 101 10.18 6.75 10.61
C ILE A 101 8.87 6.30 9.94
N ILE A 102 8.91 5.31 9.04
CA ILE A 102 7.72 4.81 8.37
C ILE A 102 6.72 4.21 9.38
N THR A 103 7.20 3.48 10.39
CA THR A 103 6.35 2.91 11.43
C THR A 103 5.62 4.00 12.23
N GLU A 104 6.35 5.03 12.67
CA GLU A 104 5.75 6.16 13.41
C GLU A 104 4.79 6.95 12.53
N LEU A 105 5.14 7.20 11.26
CA LEU A 105 4.26 7.88 10.30
C LEU A 105 3.01 7.04 9.98
N ASN A 106 3.10 5.71 9.97
CA ASN A 106 1.92 4.85 9.84
C ASN A 106 0.96 5.04 11.02
N ALA A 107 1.47 5.13 12.24
CA ALA A 107 0.63 5.36 13.41
C ALA A 107 -0.01 6.76 13.39
N LEU A 108 0.77 7.79 13.06
CA LEU A 108 0.27 9.17 12.94
C LEU A 108 -0.75 9.31 11.82
N GLY A 109 -0.41 8.85 10.60
CA GLY A 109 -1.31 8.95 9.45
C GLY A 109 -2.58 8.12 9.62
N GLY A 110 -2.48 6.94 10.20
CA GLY A 110 -3.64 6.10 10.51
C GLY A 110 -4.59 6.76 11.52
N LYS A 111 -4.06 7.39 12.56
CA LYS A 111 -4.84 8.19 13.52
C LYS A 111 -5.66 9.29 12.83
N HIS A 112 -5.11 9.91 11.80
CA HIS A 112 -5.72 11.04 11.10
C HIS A 112 -6.43 10.65 9.79
N GLY A 113 -6.70 9.37 9.54
CA GLY A 113 -7.43 8.92 8.35
C GLY A 113 -6.68 9.16 7.03
N VAL A 114 -5.35 9.23 7.07
CA VAL A 114 -4.51 9.52 5.91
C VAL A 114 -4.16 8.23 5.16
N GLY A 115 -4.15 8.30 3.83
CA GLY A 115 -3.56 7.26 2.98
C GLY A 115 -4.49 6.10 2.63
N ILE A 116 -5.80 6.31 2.66
CA ILE A 116 -6.79 5.34 2.17
C ILE A 116 -7.03 5.62 0.68
N VAL A 117 -6.92 4.57 -0.13
CA VAL A 117 -7.17 4.64 -1.58
C VAL A 117 -8.02 3.46 -2.02
N ASP A 118 -9.19 3.72 -2.61
CA ASP A 118 -10.07 2.74 -3.23
C ASP A 118 -9.96 2.88 -4.76
N ILE A 119 -9.42 1.86 -5.43
CA ILE A 119 -9.14 1.92 -6.86
C ILE A 119 -9.56 0.65 -7.59
N VAL A 120 -9.98 0.83 -8.83
CA VAL A 120 -10.04 -0.25 -9.83
C VAL A 120 -8.77 -0.17 -10.67
N GLU A 121 -7.98 -1.21 -10.64
CA GLU A 121 -6.69 -1.29 -11.31
C GLU A 121 -6.67 -2.27 -12.49
N ASN A 122 -5.71 -2.09 -13.39
CA ASN A 122 -5.45 -2.99 -14.50
C ASN A 122 -4.30 -3.93 -14.12
N ARG A 123 -4.59 -5.22 -13.99
CA ARG A 123 -3.54 -6.20 -13.79
C ARG A 123 -2.76 -6.45 -15.08
N VAL A 124 -1.48 -6.81 -14.97
CA VAL A 124 -0.60 -7.12 -16.11
C VAL A 124 -1.22 -8.16 -17.05
N VAL A 125 -1.98 -9.08 -16.49
CA VAL A 125 -2.69 -10.14 -17.23
C VAL A 125 -3.98 -9.68 -17.93
N GLY A 126 -4.29 -8.38 -17.90
CA GLY A 126 -5.44 -7.79 -18.59
C GLY A 126 -6.76 -7.85 -17.80
N MET A 127 -6.77 -8.36 -16.60
CA MET A 127 -7.95 -8.36 -15.72
C MET A 127 -8.10 -7.02 -15.00
N LYS A 128 -9.35 -6.65 -14.70
CA LYS A 128 -9.66 -5.61 -13.72
C LYS A 128 -9.68 -6.22 -12.32
N SER A 129 -9.24 -5.46 -11.33
CA SER A 129 -9.32 -5.80 -9.92
C SER A 129 -9.60 -4.55 -9.11
N ARG A 130 -10.43 -4.64 -8.08
CA ARG A 130 -10.63 -3.55 -7.14
C ARG A 130 -9.96 -3.89 -5.82
N GLY A 131 -9.24 -2.92 -5.28
CA GLY A 131 -8.63 -3.03 -3.97
C GLY A 131 -8.72 -1.73 -3.20
N VAL A 132 -8.79 -1.84 -1.88
CA VAL A 132 -8.59 -0.74 -0.95
C VAL A 132 -7.21 -0.86 -0.34
N TYR A 133 -6.47 0.24 -0.36
CA TYR A 133 -5.11 0.30 0.15
C TYR A 133 -5.02 1.27 1.31
N GLU A 134 -4.27 0.89 2.35
CA GLU A 134 -3.88 1.79 3.43
C GLU A 134 -2.38 2.02 3.35
N THR A 135 -1.96 3.27 3.13
CA THR A 135 -0.55 3.68 3.03
C THR A 135 -0.32 4.97 3.83
N PRO A 136 -0.65 5.00 5.12
CA PRO A 136 -0.68 6.24 5.88
C PRO A 136 0.70 6.90 5.96
N GLY A 137 1.72 6.20 6.41
CA GLY A 137 3.08 6.73 6.53
C GLY A 137 3.73 7.03 5.19
N GLY A 138 3.51 6.16 4.20
CA GLY A 138 4.00 6.37 2.84
C GLY A 138 3.42 7.63 2.21
N THR A 139 2.14 7.89 2.39
CA THR A 139 1.47 9.11 1.88
C THR A 139 2.08 10.37 2.49
N ILE A 140 2.29 10.41 3.81
CA ILE A 140 2.91 11.56 4.49
C ILE A 140 4.35 11.77 4.00
N LEU A 141 5.14 10.68 3.97
CA LEU A 141 6.54 10.73 3.56
C LEU A 141 6.70 11.20 2.11
N MET A 142 5.89 10.65 1.19
CA MET A 142 5.95 11.04 -0.22
C MET A 142 5.48 12.47 -0.45
N ALA A 143 4.44 12.93 0.25
CA ALA A 143 4.01 14.33 0.17
C ALA A 143 5.12 15.29 0.59
N ALA A 144 5.83 15.00 1.69
CA ALA A 144 6.95 15.83 2.15
C ALA A 144 8.14 15.77 1.18
N HIS A 145 8.46 14.59 0.66
CA HIS A 145 9.55 14.39 -0.27
C HIS A 145 9.30 15.10 -1.61
N GLU A 146 8.08 15.00 -2.15
CA GLU A 146 7.69 15.68 -3.39
C GLU A 146 7.83 17.21 -3.28
N GLN A 147 7.39 17.80 -2.16
CA GLN A 147 7.54 19.24 -1.93
C GLN A 147 9.01 19.66 -1.80
N LEU A 148 9.85 18.79 -1.23
CA LEU A 148 11.29 19.03 -1.17
C LEU A 148 11.93 18.98 -2.54
N GLU A 149 11.55 18.03 -3.38
CA GLU A 149 12.02 17.93 -4.77
C GLU A 149 11.62 19.15 -5.60
N GLU A 150 10.38 19.61 -5.48
CA GLU A 150 9.91 20.85 -6.12
C GLU A 150 10.71 22.08 -5.72
N LEU A 151 11.16 22.13 -4.46
CA LEU A 151 11.97 23.23 -3.96
C LEU A 151 13.41 23.22 -4.49
N VAL A 152 14.01 22.04 -4.70
CA VAL A 152 15.46 21.92 -4.99
C VAL A 152 15.79 21.61 -6.45
N LEU A 153 14.84 21.06 -7.22
CA LEU A 153 15.03 20.74 -8.62
C LEU A 153 14.52 21.87 -9.52
N ASP A 154 15.19 22.08 -10.66
CA ASP A 154 14.61 22.90 -11.70
C ASP A 154 13.40 22.23 -12.33
N ARG A 155 12.51 23.04 -12.92
CA ARG A 155 11.24 22.59 -13.47
C ARG A 155 11.39 21.44 -14.48
N ALA A 156 12.33 21.56 -15.42
CA ALA A 156 12.49 20.59 -16.50
C ALA A 156 12.97 19.23 -15.95
N THR A 157 13.92 19.24 -15.02
CA THR A 157 14.40 18.04 -14.33
C THR A 157 13.28 17.38 -13.54
N TYR A 158 12.50 18.16 -12.80
CA TYR A 158 11.39 17.64 -12.01
C TYR A 158 10.31 16.97 -12.87
N GLU A 159 9.89 17.59 -13.98
CA GLU A 159 8.91 17.03 -14.91
C GLU A 159 9.38 15.66 -15.47
N VAL A 160 10.63 15.59 -15.96
CA VAL A 160 11.20 14.34 -16.47
C VAL A 160 11.33 13.28 -15.38
N LYS A 161 11.72 13.67 -14.17
CA LYS A 161 11.81 12.75 -13.03
C LYS A 161 10.46 12.13 -12.68
N LYS A 162 9.37 12.90 -12.67
CA LYS A 162 8.00 12.38 -12.45
C LYS A 162 7.60 11.35 -13.51
N ASP A 163 7.83 11.64 -14.78
CA ASP A 163 7.53 10.72 -15.88
C ASP A 163 8.31 9.42 -15.77
N LEU A 164 9.61 9.53 -15.50
CA LEU A 164 10.48 8.37 -15.30
C LEU A 164 10.14 7.60 -14.04
N GLY A 165 9.70 8.26 -12.96
CA GLY A 165 9.19 7.62 -11.74
C GLY A 165 7.97 6.75 -12.02
N ASN A 166 7.01 7.26 -12.79
CA ASN A 166 5.85 6.48 -13.23
C ASN A 166 6.27 5.27 -14.09
N LYS A 167 7.25 5.47 -14.98
CA LYS A 167 7.80 4.37 -15.79
C LYS A 167 8.54 3.34 -14.93
N PHE A 168 9.25 3.78 -13.93
CA PHE A 168 9.92 2.90 -12.96
C PHE A 168 8.91 2.03 -12.22
N ALA A 169 7.82 2.63 -11.71
CA ALA A 169 6.75 1.90 -11.05
C ALA A 169 6.15 0.79 -11.95
N GLN A 170 5.91 1.08 -13.23
CA GLN A 170 5.44 0.08 -14.19
C GLN A 170 6.42 -1.07 -14.36
N ILE A 171 7.72 -0.78 -14.48
CA ILE A 171 8.77 -1.78 -14.64
C ILE A 171 8.85 -2.71 -13.42
N VAL A 172 8.74 -2.13 -12.22
CA VAL A 172 8.71 -2.89 -10.96
C VAL A 172 7.47 -3.78 -10.89
N TYR A 173 6.30 -3.22 -11.18
CA TYR A 173 5.03 -3.96 -11.19
C TYR A 173 5.03 -5.13 -12.18
N GLU A 174 5.62 -4.95 -13.37
CA GLU A 174 5.75 -5.97 -14.40
C GLU A 174 6.83 -7.04 -14.09
N GLY A 175 7.48 -6.97 -12.94
CA GLY A 175 8.53 -7.93 -12.54
C GLY A 175 9.85 -7.76 -13.29
N LYS A 176 10.09 -6.62 -13.92
CA LYS A 176 11.29 -6.33 -14.74
C LYS A 176 12.44 -5.72 -13.93
N TRP A 177 12.61 -6.13 -12.67
CA TRP A 177 13.60 -5.60 -11.75
C TRP A 177 15.07 -5.75 -12.27
N PHE A 178 15.37 -6.87 -12.90
CA PHE A 178 16.74 -7.20 -13.37
C PHE A 178 17.01 -6.78 -14.83
N THR A 179 16.38 -5.71 -15.31
CA THR A 179 16.54 -5.24 -16.69
C THR A 179 17.41 -4.00 -16.78
N PRO A 180 18.19 -3.83 -17.89
CA PRO A 180 18.98 -2.61 -18.12
C PRO A 180 18.13 -1.33 -18.10
N LEU A 181 16.86 -1.41 -18.53
CA LEU A 181 15.95 -0.27 -18.52
C LEU A 181 15.67 0.20 -17.08
N ARG A 182 15.45 -0.73 -16.14
CA ARG A 182 15.28 -0.40 -14.73
C ARG A 182 16.52 0.31 -14.17
N GLU A 183 17.72 -0.19 -14.49
CA GLU A 183 18.98 0.40 -14.03
C GLU A 183 19.19 1.82 -14.58
N ALA A 184 18.92 2.02 -15.87
CA ALA A 184 19.06 3.34 -16.50
C ALA A 184 18.09 4.37 -15.89
N ILE A 185 16.82 4.00 -15.67
CA ILE A 185 15.83 4.90 -15.07
C ILE A 185 16.18 5.18 -13.59
N GLN A 186 16.59 4.17 -12.84
CA GLN A 186 16.99 4.34 -11.44
C GLN A 186 18.20 5.29 -11.29
N ALA A 187 19.12 5.29 -12.24
CA ALA A 187 20.27 6.20 -12.21
C ALA A 187 19.89 7.68 -12.45
N PHE A 188 18.73 7.92 -13.07
CA PHE A 188 18.23 9.28 -13.29
C PHE A 188 17.36 9.77 -12.10
N ILE A 189 16.44 8.93 -11.60
CA ILE A 189 15.50 9.32 -10.56
C ILE A 189 16.13 9.32 -9.17
#